data_e632b1fd4c66e392e48049ab33c885aa
#
_entry.id   e632b1fd4c66e392e48049ab33c885aa
#
_cell.length_a   1.000
_cell.length_b   1.000
_cell.length_c   1.000
_cell.angle_alpha   90.00
_cell.angle_beta   90.00
_cell.angle_gamma   90.00
#
_symmetry.space_group_name_H-M   'P 1'
#
loop_
_entity.id
_entity.type
_entity.pdbx_description
1 polymer ?
#
loop_
_entity_poly.entity_id
_entity_poly.type
_entity_poly.pdbx_seq_one_letter_code
_entity_poly.pdbx_strand_id
1 'polypeptide(L)'
;MYSNNYFRVILLLAFTVGCEYIFIRYINHWMYVLLACVCFIFLNIFPSFFKQPRHSLKIASDGADLLSAFPMGIILQIILCIFNNTVFEGNFWLPFCVFTVADLIIFWNGIIRVYLTSPIIGLKWRIIGIICGPIPIVHLFVLFKIIKLVRFDVDTERKRFARNLQRKKERVCATKYPILLIHGVFFRDIRYFNYWGRIPNELEQNGATIYYGNQQSALSVAESGREIADAIQKITDKSGYDKVNIIAHSKGGLDARYACTHLGVADKVASLTTINTPHKGCEFADWLLKKTSPKFINTIVSAYNSTLRRFGDKNPDFLAAVQDL
;
A
#
# COMPACT_ATOMS: atom_id res chain seq x y z
N MET A 1 8.60 -22.50 3.38
CA MET A 1 8.59 -23.03 2.02
C MET A 1 7.57 -22.24 1.21
N TYR A 2 8.00 -21.37 0.29
CA TYR A 2 7.07 -20.56 -0.52
C TYR A 2 6.72 -21.37 -1.77
N SER A 3 5.44 -21.66 -1.96
CA SER A 3 4.93 -22.40 -3.11
C SER A 3 5.29 -21.69 -4.41
N ASN A 4 5.69 -22.47 -5.42
CA ASN A 4 5.93 -21.99 -6.77
C ASN A 4 4.65 -21.33 -7.32
N ASN A 5 4.73 -20.12 -7.83
CA ASN A 5 3.58 -19.36 -8.32
C ASN A 5 2.82 -20.14 -9.43
N TYR A 6 3.52 -20.92 -10.23
CA TYR A 6 2.90 -21.75 -11.27
C TYR A 6 1.99 -22.83 -10.72
N PHE A 7 2.39 -23.51 -9.65
CA PHE A 7 1.55 -24.53 -9.00
C PHE A 7 0.20 -23.97 -8.53
N ARG A 8 0.22 -22.76 -7.97
CA ARG A 8 -1.02 -22.10 -7.51
C ARG A 8 -1.96 -21.79 -8.67
N VAL A 9 -1.42 -21.27 -9.77
CA VAL A 9 -2.21 -20.96 -10.97
C VAL A 9 -2.79 -22.22 -11.59
N ILE A 10 -2.01 -23.30 -11.69
CA ILE A 10 -2.48 -24.60 -12.20
C ILE A 10 -3.61 -25.16 -11.31
N LEU A 11 -3.44 -25.10 -10.01
CA LEU A 11 -4.46 -25.55 -9.07
C LEU A 11 -5.76 -24.74 -9.20
N LEU A 12 -5.64 -23.42 -9.28
CA LEU A 12 -6.78 -22.52 -9.46
C LEU A 12 -7.52 -22.81 -10.78
N LEU A 13 -6.78 -23.02 -11.88
CA LEU A 13 -7.33 -23.39 -13.18
C LEU A 13 -8.06 -24.73 -13.12
N ALA A 14 -7.44 -25.77 -12.54
CA ALA A 14 -8.05 -27.08 -12.45
C ALA A 14 -9.38 -27.06 -11.68
N PHE A 15 -9.43 -26.32 -10.56
CA PHE A 15 -10.66 -26.16 -9.79
C PHE A 15 -11.71 -25.33 -10.52
N THR A 16 -11.31 -24.24 -11.18
CA THR A 16 -12.23 -23.38 -11.95
C THR A 16 -12.90 -24.18 -13.06
N VAL A 17 -12.11 -24.86 -13.90
CA VAL A 17 -12.62 -25.68 -15.00
C VAL A 17 -13.44 -26.87 -14.47
N GLY A 18 -13.05 -27.44 -13.32
CA GLY A 18 -13.85 -28.47 -12.65
C GLY A 18 -15.23 -27.99 -12.22
N CYS A 19 -15.32 -26.78 -11.64
CA CYS A 19 -16.60 -26.17 -11.28
C CYS A 19 -17.48 -25.88 -12.51
N GLU A 20 -16.89 -25.33 -13.58
CA GLU A 20 -17.57 -25.07 -14.85
C GLU A 20 -18.12 -26.35 -15.48
N TYR A 21 -17.30 -27.40 -15.53
CA TYR A 21 -17.70 -28.70 -16.06
C TYR A 21 -18.87 -29.30 -15.26
N ILE A 22 -18.80 -29.30 -13.94
CA ILE A 22 -19.85 -29.79 -13.06
C ILE A 22 -21.14 -28.99 -13.29
N PHE A 23 -21.04 -27.65 -13.37
CA PHE A 23 -22.18 -26.79 -13.62
C PHE A 23 -22.87 -27.14 -14.95
N ILE A 24 -22.11 -27.25 -16.03
CA ILE A 24 -22.64 -27.51 -17.37
C ILE A 24 -23.24 -28.92 -17.45
N ARG A 25 -22.49 -29.93 -16.99
CA ARG A 25 -22.91 -31.34 -17.11
C ARG A 25 -24.13 -31.68 -16.27
N TYR A 26 -24.26 -31.07 -15.11
CA TYR A 26 -25.31 -31.37 -14.14
C TYR A 26 -26.27 -30.20 -13.94
N ILE A 27 -26.52 -29.39 -14.99
CA ILE A 27 -27.38 -28.19 -14.93
C ILE A 27 -28.80 -28.50 -14.42
N ASN A 28 -29.33 -29.69 -14.73
CA ASN A 28 -30.66 -30.14 -14.30
C ASN A 28 -30.68 -30.69 -12.84
N HIS A 29 -29.55 -30.78 -12.18
CA HIS A 29 -29.40 -31.29 -10.83
C HIS A 29 -28.96 -30.16 -9.88
N TRP A 30 -29.93 -29.48 -9.29
CA TRP A 30 -29.70 -28.26 -8.49
C TRP A 30 -28.64 -28.39 -7.39
N MET A 31 -28.48 -29.57 -6.78
CA MET A 31 -27.46 -29.80 -5.75
C MET A 31 -26.03 -29.68 -6.30
N TYR A 32 -25.77 -30.25 -7.47
CA TYR A 32 -24.43 -30.16 -8.10
C TYR A 32 -24.15 -28.74 -8.59
N VAL A 33 -25.18 -28.06 -9.14
CA VAL A 33 -25.10 -26.65 -9.53
C VAL A 33 -24.76 -25.78 -8.34
N LEU A 34 -25.48 -25.96 -7.24
CA LEU A 34 -25.21 -25.22 -6.01
C LEU A 34 -23.79 -25.46 -5.48
N LEU A 35 -23.35 -26.73 -5.47
CA LEU A 35 -22.00 -27.11 -5.05
C LEU A 35 -20.94 -26.43 -5.94
N ALA A 36 -21.09 -26.48 -7.26
CA ALA A 36 -20.17 -25.85 -8.20
C ALA A 36 -20.10 -24.35 -7.98
N CYS A 37 -21.23 -23.66 -7.80
CA CYS A 37 -21.29 -22.22 -7.51
C CYS A 37 -20.61 -21.88 -6.18
N VAL A 38 -20.89 -22.62 -5.12
CA VAL A 38 -20.26 -22.39 -3.80
C VAL A 38 -18.75 -22.59 -3.87
N CYS A 39 -18.29 -23.67 -4.51
CA CYS A 39 -16.86 -23.92 -4.70
C CYS A 39 -16.20 -22.83 -5.53
N PHE A 40 -16.83 -22.39 -6.62
CA PHE A 40 -16.30 -21.30 -7.46
C PHE A 40 -16.23 -19.98 -6.70
N ILE A 41 -17.26 -19.60 -5.96
CA ILE A 41 -17.25 -18.40 -5.11
C ILE A 41 -16.15 -18.48 -4.06
N PHE A 42 -16.03 -19.64 -3.39
CA PHE A 42 -14.98 -19.85 -2.39
C PHE A 42 -13.57 -19.68 -2.97
N LEU A 43 -13.30 -20.23 -4.18
CA LEU A 43 -12.03 -20.06 -4.88
C LEU A 43 -11.74 -18.59 -5.24
N ASN A 44 -12.78 -17.84 -5.60
CA ASN A 44 -12.64 -16.43 -5.90
C ASN A 44 -12.38 -15.57 -4.65
N ILE A 45 -12.95 -15.95 -3.49
CA ILE A 45 -12.68 -15.27 -2.22
C ILE A 45 -11.28 -15.63 -1.70
N PHE A 46 -10.92 -16.91 -1.77
CA PHE A 46 -9.66 -17.47 -1.26
C PHE A 46 -8.86 -18.16 -2.37
N PRO A 47 -8.29 -17.42 -3.33
CA PRO A 47 -7.56 -18.01 -4.46
C PRO A 47 -6.32 -18.80 -4.02
N SER A 48 -5.76 -18.49 -2.87
CA SER A 48 -4.67 -19.26 -2.29
C SER A 48 -4.73 -19.33 -0.76
N PHE A 49 -4.32 -20.47 -0.21
CA PHE A 49 -4.17 -20.67 1.24
C PHE A 49 -2.78 -20.29 1.76
N PHE A 50 -1.89 -19.82 0.91
CA PHE A 50 -0.52 -19.52 1.28
C PHE A 50 -0.42 -18.21 2.05
N LYS A 51 0.24 -18.26 3.21
CA LYS A 51 0.51 -17.09 4.04
C LYS A 51 1.50 -16.15 3.35
N GLN A 52 1.27 -14.86 3.49
CA GLN A 52 2.16 -13.78 3.07
C GLN A 52 2.54 -12.94 4.29
N PRO A 53 3.68 -12.22 4.23
CA PRO A 53 4.13 -11.36 5.34
C PRO A 53 3.12 -10.29 5.74
N ARG A 54 2.35 -9.79 4.78
CA ARG A 54 1.33 -8.76 4.99
C ARG A 54 0.03 -9.13 4.30
N HIS A 55 -1.10 -8.70 4.85
CA HIS A 55 -2.42 -8.98 4.28
C HIS A 55 -2.60 -8.35 2.89
N SER A 56 -2.17 -7.10 2.70
CA SER A 56 -2.20 -6.43 1.39
C SER A 56 -1.39 -7.17 0.33
N LEU A 57 -0.22 -7.70 0.72
CA LEU A 57 0.64 -8.48 -0.17
C LEU A 57 -0.02 -9.82 -0.54
N LYS A 58 -0.78 -10.42 0.39
CA LYS A 58 -1.58 -11.62 0.10
C LYS A 58 -2.65 -11.32 -0.95
N ILE A 59 -3.43 -10.24 -0.77
CA ILE A 59 -4.47 -9.84 -1.70
C ILE A 59 -3.88 -9.53 -3.10
N ALA A 60 -2.76 -8.80 -3.17
CA ALA A 60 -2.06 -8.52 -4.43
C ALA A 60 -1.57 -9.80 -5.12
N SER A 61 -0.98 -10.72 -4.35
CA SER A 61 -0.52 -12.03 -4.87
C SER A 61 -1.68 -12.87 -5.41
N ASP A 62 -2.76 -12.96 -4.65
CA ASP A 62 -3.98 -13.70 -5.03
C ASP A 62 -4.61 -13.07 -6.29
N GLY A 63 -4.63 -11.73 -6.38
CA GLY A 63 -5.07 -11.02 -7.58
C GLY A 63 -4.21 -11.32 -8.80
N ALA A 64 -2.88 -11.35 -8.66
CA ALA A 64 -1.97 -11.72 -9.75
C ALA A 64 -2.13 -13.18 -10.20
N ASP A 65 -2.48 -14.09 -9.29
CA ASP A 65 -2.76 -15.48 -9.63
C ASP A 65 -4.08 -15.62 -10.41
N LEU A 66 -5.15 -14.91 -10.00
CA LEU A 66 -6.42 -14.82 -10.75
C LEU A 66 -6.20 -14.25 -12.15
N LEU A 67 -5.50 -13.12 -12.26
CA LEU A 67 -5.19 -12.49 -13.54
C LEU A 67 -4.31 -13.36 -14.44
N SER A 68 -3.52 -14.26 -13.88
CA SER A 68 -2.73 -15.23 -14.66
C SER A 68 -3.57 -16.41 -15.09
N ALA A 69 -4.52 -16.84 -14.26
CA ALA A 69 -5.45 -17.92 -14.59
C ALA A 69 -6.42 -17.51 -15.72
N PHE A 70 -6.84 -16.25 -15.76
CA PHE A 70 -7.79 -15.75 -16.74
C PHE A 70 -7.43 -16.07 -18.22
N PRO A 71 -6.28 -15.64 -18.80
CA PRO A 71 -5.94 -15.95 -20.19
C PRO A 71 -5.67 -17.45 -20.43
N MET A 72 -5.15 -18.14 -19.41
CA MET A 72 -4.90 -19.59 -19.51
C MET A 72 -6.22 -20.36 -19.45
N GLY A 73 -7.21 -19.88 -18.70
CA GLY A 73 -8.57 -20.41 -18.65
C GLY A 73 -9.23 -20.34 -20.01
N ILE A 74 -9.24 -19.17 -20.65
CA ILE A 74 -9.79 -18.97 -22.00
C ILE A 74 -9.17 -19.96 -22.99
N ILE A 75 -7.84 -20.11 -22.99
CA ILE A 75 -7.17 -21.06 -23.89
C ILE A 75 -7.65 -22.49 -23.63
N LEU A 76 -7.71 -22.90 -22.36
CA LEU A 76 -8.13 -24.25 -21.99
C LEU A 76 -9.62 -24.50 -22.34
N GLN A 77 -10.48 -23.52 -22.12
CA GLN A 77 -11.91 -23.58 -22.48
C GLN A 77 -12.12 -23.70 -23.99
N ILE A 78 -11.35 -22.96 -24.82
CA ILE A 78 -11.38 -23.09 -26.28
C ILE A 78 -10.94 -24.51 -26.69
N ILE A 79 -9.87 -25.03 -26.09
CA ILE A 79 -9.39 -26.40 -26.35
C ILE A 79 -10.50 -27.41 -26.00
N LEU A 80 -11.12 -27.27 -24.84
CA LEU A 80 -12.22 -28.14 -24.41
C LEU A 80 -13.42 -28.07 -25.37
N CYS A 81 -13.77 -26.89 -25.85
CA CYS A 81 -14.85 -26.72 -26.84
C CYS A 81 -14.52 -27.42 -28.17
N ILE A 82 -13.27 -27.35 -28.64
CA ILE A 82 -12.85 -27.97 -29.91
C ILE A 82 -12.84 -29.52 -29.83
N PHE A 83 -12.26 -30.04 -28.72
CA PHE A 83 -12.03 -31.46 -28.59
C PHE A 83 -13.19 -32.26 -27.98
N ASN A 84 -14.19 -31.59 -27.41
CA ASN A 84 -15.20 -32.26 -26.58
C ASN A 84 -16.66 -31.98 -27.04
N ASN A 85 -16.93 -32.13 -28.35
CA ASN A 85 -18.28 -32.06 -28.90
C ASN A 85 -19.29 -33.01 -28.20
N THR A 86 -18.78 -34.12 -27.61
CA THR A 86 -19.60 -35.10 -26.91
C THR A 86 -20.02 -34.66 -25.50
N VAL A 87 -19.27 -33.78 -24.85
CA VAL A 87 -19.57 -33.29 -23.48
C VAL A 87 -20.69 -32.25 -23.50
N PHE A 88 -20.80 -31.49 -24.57
CA PHE A 88 -21.75 -30.38 -24.68
C PHE A 88 -23.05 -30.72 -25.43
N GLU A 89 -23.21 -31.97 -25.90
CA GLU A 89 -24.42 -32.49 -26.55
C GLU A 89 -25.01 -31.55 -27.63
N GLY A 90 -24.12 -30.84 -28.34
CA GLY A 90 -24.52 -29.88 -29.38
C GLY A 90 -25.01 -28.51 -28.90
N ASN A 91 -25.09 -28.26 -27.61
CA ASN A 91 -25.49 -26.96 -27.08
C ASN A 91 -24.25 -26.05 -26.83
N PHE A 92 -23.90 -25.23 -27.79
CA PHE A 92 -22.76 -24.30 -27.70
C PHE A 92 -23.01 -23.14 -26.73
N TRP A 93 -24.25 -22.65 -26.63
CA TRP A 93 -24.55 -21.41 -25.90
C TRP A 93 -24.38 -21.53 -24.38
N LEU A 94 -24.75 -22.65 -23.79
CA LEU A 94 -24.64 -22.85 -22.36
C LEU A 94 -23.18 -22.81 -21.90
N PRO A 95 -22.25 -23.61 -22.45
CA PRO A 95 -20.82 -23.51 -22.12
C PRO A 95 -20.25 -22.13 -22.34
N PHE A 96 -20.57 -21.49 -23.47
CA PHE A 96 -20.11 -20.16 -23.79
C PHE A 96 -20.51 -19.13 -22.74
N CYS A 97 -21.77 -19.14 -22.29
CA CYS A 97 -22.25 -18.24 -21.24
C CYS A 97 -21.55 -18.52 -19.90
N VAL A 98 -21.43 -19.79 -19.50
CA VAL A 98 -20.80 -20.18 -18.23
C VAL A 98 -19.34 -19.73 -18.21
N PHE A 99 -18.57 -20.03 -19.25
CA PHE A 99 -17.18 -19.64 -19.37
C PHE A 99 -17.00 -18.12 -19.36
N THR A 100 -17.79 -17.41 -20.15
CA THR A 100 -17.73 -15.94 -20.20
C THR A 100 -18.01 -15.31 -18.85
N VAL A 101 -19.02 -15.77 -18.12
CA VAL A 101 -19.37 -15.25 -16.78
C VAL A 101 -18.27 -15.58 -15.77
N ALA A 102 -17.77 -16.80 -15.78
CA ALA A 102 -16.69 -17.22 -14.88
C ALA A 102 -15.41 -16.39 -15.12
N ASP A 103 -15.01 -16.23 -16.38
CA ASP A 103 -13.83 -15.45 -16.75
C ASP A 103 -13.96 -13.97 -16.38
N LEU A 104 -15.13 -13.36 -16.57
CA LEU A 104 -15.40 -11.99 -16.15
C LEU A 104 -15.26 -11.84 -14.62
N ILE A 105 -15.79 -12.79 -13.84
CA ILE A 105 -15.68 -12.76 -12.38
C ILE A 105 -14.21 -12.88 -11.96
N ILE A 106 -13.45 -13.82 -12.52
CA ILE A 106 -12.02 -14.03 -12.23
C ILE A 106 -11.23 -12.77 -12.60
N PHE A 107 -11.46 -12.22 -13.78
CA PHE A 107 -10.78 -11.02 -14.25
C PHE A 107 -11.04 -9.81 -13.33
N TRP A 108 -12.30 -9.46 -13.10
CA TRP A 108 -12.65 -8.31 -12.28
C TRP A 108 -12.19 -8.46 -10.83
N ASN A 109 -12.35 -9.64 -10.26
CA ASN A 109 -11.83 -9.91 -8.92
C ASN A 109 -10.30 -9.73 -8.87
N GLY A 110 -9.58 -10.26 -9.84
CA GLY A 110 -8.12 -10.13 -9.94
C GLY A 110 -7.67 -8.68 -10.08
N ILE A 111 -8.28 -7.92 -11.01
CA ILE A 111 -7.89 -6.54 -11.30
C ILE A 111 -8.19 -5.61 -10.12
N ILE A 112 -9.36 -5.76 -9.48
CA ILE A 112 -9.74 -4.97 -8.30
C ILE A 112 -8.74 -5.20 -7.17
N ARG A 113 -8.41 -6.46 -6.87
CA ARG A 113 -7.41 -6.78 -5.84
C ARG A 113 -6.06 -6.11 -6.12
N VAL A 114 -5.55 -6.27 -7.33
CA VAL A 114 -4.24 -5.70 -7.73
C VAL A 114 -4.27 -4.18 -7.70
N TYR A 115 -5.32 -3.54 -8.21
CA TYR A 115 -5.42 -2.08 -8.25
C TYR A 115 -5.54 -1.45 -6.86
N LEU A 116 -6.25 -2.10 -5.93
CA LEU A 116 -6.42 -1.56 -4.59
C LEU A 116 -5.22 -1.81 -3.67
N THR A 117 -4.47 -2.91 -3.88
CA THR A 117 -3.48 -3.35 -2.88
C THR A 117 -2.03 -3.30 -3.34
N SER A 118 -1.75 -3.15 -4.65
CA SER A 118 -0.39 -3.12 -5.17
C SER A 118 0.07 -1.69 -5.50
N PRO A 119 0.95 -1.08 -4.69
CA PRO A 119 1.46 0.26 -4.97
C PRO A 119 2.44 0.30 -6.14
N ILE A 120 3.12 -0.80 -6.45
CA ILE A 120 4.18 -0.84 -7.49
C ILE A 120 3.67 -0.56 -8.91
N ILE A 121 2.39 -0.85 -9.18
CA ILE A 121 1.80 -0.54 -10.49
C ILE A 121 1.70 0.96 -10.74
N GLY A 122 1.65 1.78 -9.68
CA GLY A 122 1.55 3.23 -9.76
C GLY A 122 0.34 3.71 -10.55
N LEU A 123 0.17 5.02 -10.68
CA LEU A 123 -0.93 5.62 -11.43
C LEU A 123 -0.82 5.34 -12.94
N LYS A 124 0.40 5.35 -13.47
CA LYS A 124 0.67 5.11 -14.90
C LYS A 124 0.05 3.81 -15.41
N TRP A 125 0.37 2.68 -14.79
CA TRP A 125 -0.12 1.38 -15.25
C TRP A 125 -1.60 1.14 -14.95
N ARG A 126 -2.15 1.80 -13.92
CA ARG A 126 -3.59 1.79 -13.67
C ARG A 126 -4.35 2.49 -14.80
N ILE A 127 -3.90 3.69 -15.21
CA ILE A 127 -4.51 4.45 -16.31
C ILE A 127 -4.37 3.69 -17.64
N ILE A 128 -3.16 3.21 -17.96
CA ILE A 128 -2.92 2.44 -19.18
C ILE A 128 -3.81 1.19 -19.22
N GLY A 129 -3.95 0.46 -18.11
CA GLY A 129 -4.80 -0.72 -18.02
C GLY A 129 -6.27 -0.43 -18.28
N ILE A 130 -6.78 0.71 -17.79
CA ILE A 130 -8.17 1.14 -18.05
C ILE A 130 -8.36 1.53 -19.52
N ILE A 131 -7.47 2.34 -20.08
CA ILE A 131 -7.57 2.82 -21.48
C ILE A 131 -7.43 1.67 -22.47
N CYS A 132 -6.50 0.75 -22.23
CA CYS A 132 -6.25 -0.41 -23.10
C CYS A 132 -7.25 -1.56 -22.88
N GLY A 133 -8.06 -1.51 -21.81
CA GLY A 133 -9.03 -2.55 -21.47
C GLY A 133 -9.95 -2.97 -22.60
N PRO A 134 -10.55 -2.04 -23.37
CA PRO A 134 -11.44 -2.36 -24.49
C PRO A 134 -10.74 -3.00 -25.70
N ILE A 135 -9.40 -3.00 -25.77
CA ILE A 135 -8.63 -3.52 -26.92
C ILE A 135 -8.03 -4.88 -26.55
N PRO A 136 -8.64 -6.02 -26.94
CA PRO A 136 -8.31 -7.33 -26.36
C PRO A 136 -6.83 -7.71 -26.43
N ILE A 137 -6.20 -7.58 -27.59
CA ILE A 137 -4.79 -7.98 -27.79
C ILE A 137 -3.85 -7.05 -27.00
N VAL A 138 -4.06 -5.74 -27.09
CA VAL A 138 -3.26 -4.73 -26.35
C VAL A 138 -3.43 -4.91 -24.85
N HIS A 139 -4.67 -5.18 -24.42
CA HIS A 139 -4.99 -5.43 -23.02
C HIS A 139 -4.18 -6.61 -22.46
N LEU A 140 -4.02 -7.71 -23.19
CA LEU A 140 -3.24 -8.87 -22.74
C LEU A 140 -1.77 -8.50 -22.48
N PHE A 141 -1.14 -7.68 -23.32
CA PHE A 141 0.23 -7.21 -23.09
C PHE A 141 0.33 -6.34 -21.83
N VAL A 142 -0.62 -5.42 -21.64
CA VAL A 142 -0.67 -4.57 -20.44
C VAL A 142 -0.92 -5.41 -19.19
N LEU A 143 -1.83 -6.37 -19.26
CA LEU A 143 -2.13 -7.30 -18.18
C LEU A 143 -0.89 -8.12 -17.78
N PHE A 144 -0.19 -8.67 -18.74
CA PHE A 144 1.06 -9.40 -18.51
C PHE A 144 2.09 -8.51 -17.81
N LYS A 145 2.23 -7.25 -18.22
CA LYS A 145 3.13 -6.29 -17.57
C LYS A 145 2.72 -6.01 -16.12
N ILE A 146 1.43 -5.80 -15.87
CA ILE A 146 0.90 -5.59 -14.51
C ILE A 146 1.18 -6.81 -13.63
N ILE A 147 0.87 -8.01 -14.11
CA ILE A 147 1.15 -9.26 -13.38
C ILE A 147 2.64 -9.39 -13.05
N LYS A 148 3.52 -9.11 -14.01
CA LYS A 148 4.98 -9.17 -13.81
C LYS A 148 5.44 -8.20 -12.73
N LEU A 149 4.94 -6.97 -12.74
CA LEU A 149 5.26 -5.96 -11.72
C LEU A 149 4.81 -6.41 -10.32
N VAL A 150 3.57 -6.88 -10.20
CA VAL A 150 3.02 -7.35 -8.93
C VAL A 150 3.79 -8.56 -8.39
N ARG A 151 4.10 -9.53 -9.24
CA ARG A 151 4.90 -10.71 -8.84
C ARG A 151 6.31 -10.34 -8.41
N PHE A 152 6.93 -9.39 -9.09
CA PHE A 152 8.23 -8.86 -8.70
C PHE A 152 8.19 -8.20 -7.30
N ASP A 153 7.16 -7.40 -7.04
CA ASP A 153 6.96 -6.76 -5.73
C ASP A 153 6.75 -7.80 -4.62
N VAL A 154 5.86 -8.76 -4.87
CA VAL A 154 5.59 -9.86 -3.93
C VAL A 154 6.85 -10.65 -3.60
N ASP A 155 7.66 -11.01 -4.60
CA ASP A 155 8.91 -11.75 -4.39
C ASP A 155 9.95 -10.92 -3.62
N THR A 156 10.07 -9.65 -3.97
CA THR A 156 10.98 -8.71 -3.30
C THR A 156 10.61 -8.53 -1.83
N GLU A 157 9.33 -8.32 -1.52
CA GLU A 157 8.86 -8.17 -0.15
C GLU A 157 8.99 -9.46 0.67
N ARG A 158 8.78 -10.62 0.05
CA ARG A 158 9.04 -11.93 0.68
C ARG A 158 10.51 -12.09 1.07
N LYS A 159 11.42 -11.80 0.13
CA LYS A 159 12.88 -11.89 0.37
C LYS A 159 13.32 -10.92 1.46
N ARG A 160 12.76 -9.69 1.44
CA ARG A 160 13.00 -8.69 2.48
C ARG A 160 12.55 -9.17 3.85
N PHE A 161 11.33 -9.68 3.94
CA PHE A 161 10.77 -10.22 5.19
C PHE A 161 11.61 -11.40 5.73
N ALA A 162 11.97 -12.34 4.87
CA ALA A 162 12.81 -13.48 5.24
C ALA A 162 14.18 -13.02 5.78
N ARG A 163 14.81 -12.02 5.12
CA ARG A 163 16.07 -11.43 5.56
C ARG A 163 15.93 -10.74 6.92
N ASN A 164 14.87 -9.96 7.12
CA ASN A 164 14.61 -9.29 8.39
C ASN A 164 14.40 -10.32 9.51
N LEU A 165 13.70 -11.42 9.23
CA LEU A 165 13.49 -12.49 10.21
C LEU A 165 14.81 -13.18 10.61
N GLN A 166 15.72 -13.42 9.66
CA GLN A 166 17.05 -13.97 9.92
C GLN A 166 17.90 -13.03 10.78
N ARG A 167 17.84 -11.70 10.49
CA ARG A 167 18.61 -10.67 11.17
C ARG A 167 18.01 -10.20 12.50
N LYS A 168 16.83 -10.66 12.86
CA LYS A 168 16.13 -10.23 14.09
C LYS A 168 17.00 -10.40 15.33
N LYS A 169 17.82 -11.46 15.41
CA LYS A 169 18.73 -11.71 16.54
C LYS A 169 19.93 -10.74 16.58
N GLU A 170 20.33 -10.22 15.42
CA GLU A 170 21.50 -9.33 15.29
C GLU A 170 21.18 -7.90 15.78
N ARG A 171 19.89 -7.53 15.86
CA ARG A 171 19.42 -6.22 16.30
C ARG A 171 20.15 -5.05 15.62
N VAL A 172 20.34 -5.14 14.30
CA VAL A 172 21.18 -4.21 13.51
C VAL A 172 20.74 -2.74 13.56
N CYS A 173 19.51 -2.48 14.01
CA CYS A 173 18.97 -1.12 14.19
C CYS A 173 18.90 -0.70 15.67
N ALA A 174 19.47 -1.49 16.60
CA ALA A 174 19.56 -1.08 17.99
C ALA A 174 20.54 0.08 18.14
N THR A 175 20.07 1.17 18.69
CA THR A 175 20.87 2.37 19.00
C THR A 175 20.91 2.60 20.50
N LYS A 176 21.97 3.28 20.99
CA LYS A 176 22.10 3.62 22.41
C LYS A 176 20.92 4.44 22.90
N TYR A 177 20.42 5.35 22.07
CA TYR A 177 19.30 6.24 22.37
C TYR A 177 18.12 5.93 21.43
N PRO A 178 16.87 6.10 21.88
CA PRO A 178 15.71 5.86 21.04
C PRO A 178 15.67 6.82 19.86
N ILE A 179 14.97 6.43 18.80
CA ILE A 179 14.77 7.24 17.61
C ILE A 179 13.44 7.98 17.73
N LEU A 180 13.48 9.30 17.64
CA LEU A 180 12.30 10.18 17.55
C LEU A 180 12.06 10.53 16.08
N LEU A 181 10.94 10.09 15.53
CA LEU A 181 10.53 10.38 14.15
C LEU A 181 9.67 11.64 14.15
N ILE A 182 10.05 12.62 13.30
CA ILE A 182 9.37 13.91 13.18
C ILE A 182 8.92 14.09 11.73
N HIS A 183 7.60 14.11 11.51
CA HIS A 183 7.01 14.25 10.18
C HIS A 183 7.04 15.71 9.67
N GLY A 184 6.76 15.90 8.39
CA GLY A 184 6.62 17.22 7.77
C GLY A 184 5.20 17.76 7.75
N VAL A 185 4.94 18.72 6.86
CA VAL A 185 3.61 19.26 6.55
C VAL A 185 2.74 18.19 5.88
N PHE A 186 1.45 18.37 5.86
CA PHE A 186 0.38 17.62 5.18
C PHE A 186 -0.13 16.37 5.89
N PHE A 187 0.68 15.62 6.60
CA PHE A 187 0.24 14.36 7.21
C PHE A 187 0.68 14.31 8.66
N ARG A 188 -0.12 13.62 9.46
CA ARG A 188 0.16 13.35 10.87
C ARG A 188 0.35 11.85 11.06
N ASP A 189 1.05 11.47 12.11
CA ASP A 189 1.19 10.06 12.50
C ASP A 189 -0.12 9.55 13.12
N ILE A 190 -1.05 9.11 12.24
CA ILE A 190 -2.31 8.50 12.65
C ILE A 190 -2.12 6.98 12.63
N ARG A 191 -2.73 6.30 13.61
CA ARG A 191 -2.59 4.84 13.81
C ARG A 191 -2.75 4.00 12.53
N TYR A 192 -3.62 4.45 11.59
CA TYR A 192 -3.91 3.75 10.33
C TYR A 192 -3.23 4.36 9.12
N PHE A 193 -2.74 5.60 9.21
CA PHE A 193 -2.03 6.32 8.16
C PHE A 193 -0.75 6.90 8.73
N ASN A 194 0.23 6.03 8.99
CA ASN A 194 1.52 6.46 9.45
C ASN A 194 2.29 7.18 8.34
N TYR A 195 2.74 8.39 8.61
CA TYR A 195 3.56 9.21 7.70
C TYR A 195 4.79 8.43 7.18
N TRP A 196 5.44 7.69 8.06
CA TRP A 196 6.65 6.93 7.77
C TRP A 196 6.38 5.57 7.10
N GLY A 197 5.12 5.22 6.89
CA GLY A 197 4.71 3.97 6.27
C GLY A 197 5.21 2.74 7.00
N ARG A 198 6.02 1.93 6.34
CA ARG A 198 6.56 0.68 6.90
C ARG A 198 7.87 0.83 7.67
N ILE A 199 8.54 1.99 7.53
CA ILE A 199 9.89 2.20 8.08
C ILE A 199 9.97 1.94 9.59
N PRO A 200 9.09 2.49 10.44
CA PRO A 200 9.15 2.24 11.88
C PRO A 200 9.09 0.76 12.24
N ASN A 201 8.12 0.03 11.67
CA ASN A 201 7.98 -1.40 11.93
C ASN A 201 9.22 -2.22 11.52
N GLU A 202 9.88 -1.86 10.42
CA GLU A 202 11.12 -2.53 10.00
C GLU A 202 12.29 -2.21 10.95
N LEU A 203 12.39 -0.98 11.42
CA LEU A 203 13.40 -0.58 12.40
C LEU A 203 13.19 -1.28 13.74
N GLU A 204 11.95 -1.32 14.25
CA GLU A 204 11.59 -2.00 15.51
C GLU A 204 11.85 -3.51 15.44
N GLN A 205 11.49 -4.16 14.32
CA GLN A 205 11.78 -5.58 14.10
C GLN A 205 13.27 -5.90 14.12
N ASN A 206 14.12 -4.92 13.80
CA ASN A 206 15.58 -5.02 13.83
C ASN A 206 16.21 -4.40 15.08
N GLY A 207 15.41 -4.11 16.12
CA GLY A 207 15.88 -3.77 17.47
C GLY A 207 15.89 -2.29 17.83
N ALA A 208 15.39 -1.39 16.98
CA ALA A 208 15.25 0.02 17.32
C ALA A 208 14.11 0.25 18.32
N THR A 209 14.26 1.28 19.16
CA THR A 209 13.17 1.85 19.96
C THR A 209 12.70 3.13 19.29
N ILE A 210 11.40 3.20 18.91
CA ILE A 210 10.84 4.30 18.12
C ILE A 210 9.84 5.09 18.96
N TYR A 211 9.96 6.41 18.87
CA TYR A 211 8.97 7.39 19.32
C TYR A 211 8.57 8.29 18.17
N TYR A 212 7.38 8.88 18.26
CA TYR A 212 6.84 9.82 17.26
C TYR A 212 6.68 11.21 17.90
N GLY A 213 7.02 12.24 17.13
CA GLY A 213 6.87 13.62 17.57
C GLY A 213 5.43 14.00 17.84
N ASN A 214 4.49 13.46 17.02
CA ASN A 214 3.05 13.72 17.10
C ASN A 214 2.67 15.21 17.12
N GLN A 215 3.59 16.07 16.63
CA GLN A 215 3.33 17.50 16.50
C GLN A 215 2.19 17.75 15.51
N GLN A 216 1.51 18.85 15.62
CA GLN A 216 0.51 19.27 14.65
C GLN A 216 1.20 19.61 13.32
N SER A 217 0.60 19.17 12.20
CA SER A 217 1.24 19.25 10.88
C SER A 217 1.20 20.65 10.26
N ALA A 218 0.29 21.49 10.69
CA ALA A 218 0.06 22.83 10.14
C ALA A 218 0.16 23.90 11.25
N LEU A 219 1.34 24.03 11.80
CA LEU A 219 1.72 25.13 12.71
C LEU A 219 2.99 25.80 12.18
N SER A 220 3.27 27.01 12.67
CA SER A 220 4.56 27.68 12.46
C SER A 220 5.71 26.78 12.96
N VAL A 221 6.93 27.04 12.45
CA VAL A 221 8.14 26.32 12.91
C VAL A 221 8.35 26.51 14.42
N ALA A 222 8.07 27.71 14.93
CA ALA A 222 8.24 27.99 16.36
C ALA A 222 7.25 27.21 17.23
N GLU A 223 5.99 27.09 16.82
CA GLU A 223 4.97 26.35 17.56
C GLU A 223 5.18 24.83 17.50
N SER A 224 5.45 24.31 16.29
CA SER A 224 5.83 22.89 16.11
C SER A 224 7.10 22.55 16.89
N GLY A 225 8.08 23.45 16.92
CA GLY A 225 9.30 23.31 17.71
C GLY A 225 9.04 23.15 19.21
N ARG A 226 8.06 23.90 19.76
CA ARG A 226 7.65 23.74 21.18
C ARG A 226 7.07 22.35 21.45
N GLU A 227 6.16 21.89 20.58
CA GLU A 227 5.59 20.55 20.72
C GLU A 227 6.66 19.44 20.66
N ILE A 228 7.69 19.63 19.79
CA ILE A 228 8.82 18.70 19.69
C ILE A 228 9.70 18.77 20.94
N ALA A 229 9.99 19.96 21.45
CA ALA A 229 10.76 20.12 22.70
C ALA A 229 10.05 19.43 23.88
N ASP A 230 8.74 19.60 23.99
CA ASP A 230 7.91 18.90 25.00
C ASP A 230 7.96 17.37 24.81
N ALA A 231 7.93 16.88 23.56
CA ALA A 231 8.02 15.46 23.28
C ALA A 231 9.40 14.89 23.68
N ILE A 232 10.50 15.59 23.37
CA ILE A 232 11.86 15.21 23.77
C ILE A 232 11.94 15.14 25.30
N GLN A 233 11.46 16.17 26.00
CA GLN A 233 11.44 16.22 27.46
C GLN A 233 10.68 15.03 28.05
N LYS A 234 9.45 14.78 27.55
CA LYS A 234 8.63 13.66 28.03
C LYS A 234 9.28 12.30 27.81
N ILE A 235 9.99 12.12 26.69
CA ILE A 235 10.69 10.86 26.39
C ILE A 235 11.85 10.70 27.38
N THR A 236 12.70 11.70 27.55
CA THR A 236 13.84 11.62 28.45
C THR A 236 13.42 11.43 29.91
N ASP A 237 12.34 12.08 30.35
CA ASP A 237 11.87 11.96 31.73
C ASP A 237 11.22 10.60 32.06
N LYS A 238 10.60 9.93 31.04
CA LYS A 238 9.77 8.73 31.27
C LYS A 238 10.39 7.42 30.81
N SER A 239 11.36 7.46 29.89
CA SER A 239 11.86 6.25 29.25
C SER A 239 13.17 5.71 29.85
N GLY A 240 13.79 6.45 30.76
CA GLY A 240 15.12 6.13 31.30
C GLY A 240 16.28 6.42 30.35
N TYR A 241 16.02 7.03 29.21
CA TYR A 241 17.05 7.52 28.28
C TYR A 241 17.31 9.01 28.53
N ASP A 242 18.55 9.41 28.60
CA ASP A 242 18.97 10.81 28.78
C ASP A 242 18.96 11.61 27.47
N LYS A 243 18.94 10.94 26.30
CA LYS A 243 18.96 11.55 24.97
C LYS A 243 18.07 10.81 23.98
N VAL A 244 17.79 11.48 22.86
CA VAL A 244 17.11 10.89 21.67
C VAL A 244 17.95 11.10 20.43
N ASN A 245 17.82 10.19 19.43
CA ASN A 245 18.24 10.40 18.05
C ASN A 245 17.03 10.89 17.25
N ILE A 246 17.14 12.02 16.58
CA ILE A 246 16.05 12.57 15.77
C ILE A 246 16.26 12.23 14.31
N ILE A 247 15.20 11.72 13.66
CA ILE A 247 15.08 11.63 12.20
C ILE A 247 13.86 12.45 11.79
N ALA A 248 14.11 13.56 11.11
CA ALA A 248 13.07 14.52 10.75
C ALA A 248 12.98 14.69 9.24
N HIS A 249 11.75 14.77 8.71
CA HIS A 249 11.50 14.94 7.28
C HIS A 249 10.87 16.30 6.96
N SER A 250 11.29 16.92 5.85
CA SER A 250 10.71 18.16 5.33
C SER A 250 10.71 19.28 6.38
N LYS A 251 9.58 20.00 6.58
CA LYS A 251 9.40 21.02 7.62
C LYS A 251 9.79 20.54 9.02
N GLY A 252 9.55 19.25 9.34
CA GLY A 252 9.91 18.69 10.64
C GLY A 252 11.38 18.82 11.00
N GLY A 253 12.26 18.91 9.99
CA GLY A 253 13.69 19.22 10.21
C GLY A 253 13.93 20.66 10.62
N LEU A 254 13.15 21.63 10.15
CA LEU A 254 13.18 23.01 10.62
C LEU A 254 12.67 23.11 12.06
N ASP A 255 11.55 22.44 12.34
CA ASP A 255 10.91 22.37 13.66
C ASP A 255 11.90 21.79 14.71
N ALA A 256 12.54 20.67 14.37
CA ALA A 256 13.55 20.03 15.23
C ALA A 256 14.78 20.92 15.45
N ARG A 257 15.25 21.58 14.39
CA ARG A 257 16.37 22.53 14.48
C ARG A 257 16.02 23.70 15.37
N TYR A 258 14.81 24.24 15.23
CA TYR A 258 14.33 25.33 16.09
C TYR A 258 14.26 24.89 17.56
N ALA A 259 13.72 23.70 17.82
CA ALA A 259 13.69 23.14 19.18
C ALA A 259 15.11 23.05 19.80
N CYS A 260 16.07 22.53 19.06
CA CYS A 260 17.45 22.42 19.52
C CYS A 260 18.13 23.79 19.75
N THR A 261 17.90 24.78 18.86
CA THR A 261 18.64 26.05 18.93
C THR A 261 18.00 27.09 19.83
N HIS A 262 16.68 27.04 20.02
CA HIS A 262 15.95 28.10 20.73
C HIS A 262 15.20 27.64 22.00
N LEU A 263 15.01 26.33 22.19
CA LEU A 263 14.16 25.84 23.28
C LEU A 263 14.93 24.97 24.32
N GLY A 264 16.25 25.01 24.28
CA GLY A 264 17.11 24.45 25.34
C GLY A 264 17.10 22.93 25.46
N VAL A 265 16.76 22.20 24.38
CA VAL A 265 16.74 20.73 24.39
C VAL A 265 17.93 20.08 23.65
N ALA A 266 18.90 20.88 23.24
CA ALA A 266 20.07 20.39 22.47
C ALA A 266 20.90 19.35 23.24
N ASP A 267 21.04 19.48 24.53
CA ASP A 267 21.74 18.54 25.41
C ASP A 267 21.07 17.17 25.52
N LYS A 268 19.74 17.11 25.23
CA LYS A 268 18.93 15.89 25.18
C LYS A 268 18.85 15.26 23.80
N VAL A 269 19.53 15.83 22.81
CA VAL A 269 19.60 15.30 21.43
C VAL A 269 20.99 14.76 21.17
N ALA A 270 21.08 13.46 20.89
CA ALA A 270 22.35 12.81 20.56
C ALA A 270 22.72 13.02 19.08
N SER A 271 21.71 13.01 18.21
CA SER A 271 21.88 13.28 16.77
C SER A 271 20.60 13.84 16.15
N LEU A 272 20.77 14.71 15.16
CA LEU A 272 19.68 15.24 14.33
C LEU A 272 19.97 14.91 12.86
N THR A 273 19.18 14.04 12.28
CA THR A 273 19.22 13.71 10.86
C THR A 273 18.01 14.31 10.17
N THR A 274 18.22 15.13 9.16
CA THR A 274 17.17 15.76 8.37
C THR A 274 17.10 15.17 6.97
N ILE A 275 15.89 14.90 6.49
CA ILE A 275 15.61 14.32 5.18
C ILE A 275 14.78 15.32 4.38
N ASN A 276 15.30 15.78 3.24
CA ASN A 276 14.62 16.73 2.34
C ASN A 276 14.10 18.00 3.06
N THR A 277 14.83 18.49 4.05
CA THR A 277 14.45 19.67 4.82
C THR A 277 14.90 20.94 4.06
N PRO A 278 14.03 21.94 3.87
CA PRO A 278 14.36 23.16 3.16
C PRO A 278 15.15 24.15 4.06
N HIS A 279 16.38 23.81 4.42
CA HIS A 279 17.22 24.62 5.32
C HIS A 279 17.58 26.02 4.81
N LYS A 280 17.41 26.27 3.52
CA LYS A 280 17.67 27.56 2.85
C LYS A 280 16.39 28.19 2.29
N GLY A 281 15.24 27.71 2.72
CA GLY A 281 13.94 28.14 2.17
C GLY A 281 13.46 27.24 1.02
N CYS A 282 12.22 27.47 0.59
CA CYS A 282 11.57 26.76 -0.50
C CYS A 282 11.11 27.74 -1.59
N GLU A 283 11.92 27.94 -2.62
CA GLU A 283 11.60 28.84 -3.73
C GLU A 283 10.26 28.53 -4.42
N PHE A 284 9.87 27.26 -4.45
CA PHE A 284 8.58 26.85 -4.98
C PHE A 284 7.41 27.34 -4.13
N ALA A 285 7.53 27.30 -2.80
CA ALA A 285 6.51 27.81 -1.89
C ALA A 285 6.37 29.34 -2.07
N ASP A 286 7.49 30.06 -2.14
CA ASP A 286 7.51 31.49 -2.41
C ASP A 286 6.87 31.84 -3.75
N TRP A 287 7.24 31.13 -4.81
CA TRP A 287 6.68 31.31 -6.14
C TRP A 287 5.15 31.05 -6.13
N LEU A 288 4.71 29.97 -5.50
CA LEU A 288 3.29 29.61 -5.42
C LEU A 288 2.49 30.70 -4.70
N LEU A 289 2.98 31.18 -3.55
CA LEU A 289 2.33 32.23 -2.79
C LEU A 289 2.26 33.55 -3.56
N LYS A 290 3.31 33.89 -4.33
CA LYS A 290 3.36 35.13 -5.14
C LYS A 290 2.49 35.08 -6.39
N LYS A 291 2.37 33.91 -7.04
CA LYS A 291 1.66 33.74 -8.32
C LYS A 291 0.19 33.40 -8.17
N THR A 292 -0.21 32.89 -7.03
CA THR A 292 -1.58 32.43 -6.80
C THR A 292 -2.45 33.54 -6.22
N SER A 293 -3.71 33.65 -6.68
CA SER A 293 -4.59 34.69 -6.18
C SER A 293 -4.90 34.45 -4.68
N PRO A 294 -4.99 35.54 -3.87
CA PRO A 294 -5.30 35.43 -2.43
C PRO A 294 -6.59 34.67 -2.13
N LYS A 295 -7.61 34.81 -2.98
CA LYS A 295 -8.88 34.06 -2.84
C LYS A 295 -8.67 32.55 -2.96
N PHE A 296 -7.86 32.12 -3.92
CA PHE A 296 -7.61 30.71 -4.13
C PHE A 296 -6.74 30.12 -3.00
N ILE A 297 -5.71 30.85 -2.56
CA ILE A 297 -4.90 30.46 -1.38
C ILE A 297 -5.81 30.29 -0.15
N ASN A 298 -6.65 31.27 0.16
CA ASN A 298 -7.54 31.21 1.31
C ASN A 298 -8.53 30.04 1.24
N THR A 299 -9.00 29.70 0.03
CA THR A 299 -9.88 28.53 -0.16
C THR A 299 -9.14 27.25 0.18
N ILE A 300 -7.91 27.06 -0.34
CA ILE A 300 -7.09 25.87 -0.03
C ILE A 300 -6.76 25.80 1.45
N VAL A 301 -6.28 26.90 2.03
CA VAL A 301 -5.93 26.99 3.46
C VAL A 301 -7.13 26.66 4.34
N SER A 302 -8.31 27.23 4.04
CA SER A 302 -9.53 26.96 4.80
C SER A 302 -9.97 25.51 4.71
N ALA A 303 -9.96 24.92 3.49
CA ALA A 303 -10.31 23.53 3.28
C ALA A 303 -9.33 22.59 4.02
N TYR A 304 -8.03 22.90 3.94
CA TYR A 304 -7.00 22.10 4.57
C TYR A 304 -7.06 22.20 6.10
N ASN A 305 -7.16 23.40 6.67
CA ASN A 305 -7.32 23.61 8.11
C ASN A 305 -8.60 22.93 8.65
N SER A 306 -9.71 22.99 7.89
CA SER A 306 -10.93 22.28 8.24
C SER A 306 -10.75 20.76 8.30
N THR A 307 -9.99 20.22 7.34
CA THR A 307 -9.67 18.80 7.30
C THR A 307 -8.80 18.39 8.49
N LEU A 308 -7.75 19.15 8.80
CA LEU A 308 -6.86 18.87 9.91
C LEU A 308 -7.56 18.93 11.28
N ARG A 309 -8.50 19.87 11.47
CA ARG A 309 -9.33 19.91 12.69
C ARG A 309 -10.14 18.64 12.86
N ARG A 310 -10.67 18.05 11.78
CA ARG A 310 -11.37 16.75 11.83
C ARG A 310 -10.44 15.60 12.21
N PHE A 311 -9.16 15.72 11.92
CA PHE A 311 -8.13 14.74 12.31
C PHE A 311 -7.48 15.04 13.67
N GLY A 312 -7.96 16.06 14.39
CA GLY A 312 -7.60 16.32 15.79
C GLY A 312 -6.55 17.41 16.00
N ASP A 313 -6.19 18.18 14.98
CA ASP A 313 -5.37 19.39 15.16
C ASP A 313 -6.22 20.49 15.81
N LYS A 314 -5.67 21.11 16.85
CA LYS A 314 -6.44 22.08 17.65
C LYS A 314 -6.59 23.43 16.92
N ASN A 315 -5.49 23.99 16.44
CA ASN A 315 -5.44 25.30 15.79
C ASN A 315 -4.56 25.28 14.53
N PRO A 316 -4.93 24.50 13.48
CA PRO A 316 -4.09 24.41 12.30
C PRO A 316 -4.03 25.77 11.58
N ASP A 317 -2.81 26.22 11.27
CA ASP A 317 -2.50 27.36 10.41
C ASP A 317 -1.56 26.92 9.28
N PHE A 318 -2.17 26.39 8.23
CA PHE A 318 -1.42 25.90 7.07
C PHE A 318 -0.64 27.01 6.36
N LEU A 319 -1.17 28.25 6.39
CA LEU A 319 -0.49 29.38 5.74
C LEU A 319 0.83 29.70 6.46
N ALA A 320 0.80 29.80 7.80
CA ALA A 320 2.00 30.01 8.61
C ALA A 320 3.01 28.88 8.40
N ALA A 321 2.53 27.62 8.36
CA ALA A 321 3.40 26.47 8.10
C ALA A 321 4.11 26.52 6.74
N VAL A 322 3.46 27.08 5.71
CA VAL A 322 4.05 27.21 4.34
C VAL A 322 4.94 28.45 4.23
N GLN A 323 4.60 29.53 4.92
CA GLN A 323 5.42 30.76 4.94
C GLN A 323 6.76 30.57 5.64
N ASP A 324 6.84 29.64 6.56
CA ASP A 324 8.08 29.30 7.28
C ASP A 324 8.99 28.33 6.51
N LEU A 325 8.58 27.86 5.31
CA LEU A 325 9.37 26.98 4.46
C LEU A 325 10.35 27.78 3.59
#